data_9a4d96cb86b7d5c6767b63fed05428ab
#
_entry.id   9a4d96cb86b7d5c6767b63fed05428ab
#
_cell.length_a   1.000
_cell.length_b   1.000
_cell.length_c   1.000
_cell.angle_alpha   90.00
_cell.angle_beta   90.00
_cell.angle_gamma   90.00
#
_symmetry.space_group_name_H-M   'P 1'
#
loop_
_entity.id
_entity.type
_entity.pdbx_description
1 polymer ?
#
loop_
_entity_poly.entity_id
_entity_poly.type
_entity_poly.pdbx_seq_one_letter_code
_entity_poly.pdbx_strand_id
1 'polypeptide(L)'
;MVLHKIEDDELIEYSETPVSKEFEIHDFVEKHTKILGKDIFIIGREVRTVDGNFIDLLGLNNNGDTIIIEIKKDQTPRKVIAQILEYAEWISNSTGSDELNKIAKIKHLTKYPSLWKKYEAEFGEIPDFNEHQQLFIVAEKIDPITEKLARYLRKNGIDIFCMELNFYEKNNHRFCKSEMIVGKEKAVIPDSTYNTDVNYDWKHYSERRGWSDESISKMKKFVDEVMELSNQEKWNLDIKFNQRYCAIQTKSKYNICALKERNGLIRIEFPSFRNKDEPPESDLNWKWSESQYCWQGNFSSNEMPSAKNIKHILTKLYDGLTKEQLKKKHEKRAEKVVETRKSNTK
;
A
#
# COMPACT_ATOMS: atom_id res chain seq x y z
N MET A 1 4.27 29.18 20.93
CA MET A 1 2.92 28.81 21.45
C MET A 1 3.13 28.29 22.87
N VAL A 2 2.19 28.53 23.80
CA VAL A 2 2.29 28.03 25.19
C VAL A 2 1.22 26.96 25.37
N LEU A 3 1.58 25.81 25.94
CA LEU A 3 0.67 24.73 26.31
C LEU A 3 0.43 24.80 27.83
N HIS A 4 -0.81 24.72 28.27
CA HIS A 4 -1.17 24.67 29.68
C HIS A 4 -1.83 23.32 30.02
N LYS A 5 -1.37 22.68 31.08
CA LYS A 5 -2.08 21.58 31.74
C LYS A 5 -2.98 22.16 32.80
N ILE A 6 -4.22 21.70 32.88
CA ILE A 6 -5.15 22.02 33.97
C ILE A 6 -5.06 20.86 34.97
N GLU A 7 -4.66 21.14 36.20
CA GLU A 7 -4.55 20.15 37.27
C GLU A 7 -5.03 20.80 38.56
N ASP A 8 -6.03 20.24 39.23
CA ASP A 8 -6.63 20.77 40.48
C ASP A 8 -6.99 22.27 40.42
N ASP A 9 -7.62 22.70 39.29
CA ASP A 9 -7.97 24.11 38.97
C ASP A 9 -6.79 25.06 38.78
N GLU A 10 -5.55 24.57 38.79
CA GLU A 10 -4.36 25.35 38.50
C GLU A 10 -3.93 25.19 37.05
N LEU A 11 -3.36 26.27 36.48
CA LEU A 11 -2.76 26.28 35.15
C LEU A 11 -1.27 26.09 35.24
N ILE A 12 -0.78 24.94 34.78
CA ILE A 12 0.64 24.64 34.70
C ILE A 12 1.10 24.93 33.28
N GLU A 13 1.93 25.96 33.11
CA GLU A 13 2.50 26.31 31.81
C GLU A 13 3.63 25.35 31.41
N TYR A 14 3.58 24.87 30.17
CA TYR A 14 4.62 24.08 29.52
C TYR A 14 5.26 24.91 28.40
N SER A 15 6.53 25.16 28.53
CA SER A 15 7.31 25.87 27.51
C SER A 15 7.69 24.93 26.39
N GLU A 16 7.79 25.46 25.19
CA GLU A 16 8.31 24.71 24.04
C GLU A 16 9.78 24.33 24.31
N THR A 17 10.08 23.06 24.12
CA THR A 17 11.42 22.51 24.31
C THR A 17 11.96 22.11 22.95
N PRO A 18 12.88 22.89 22.37
CA PRO A 18 13.51 22.57 21.12
C PRO A 18 14.21 21.20 21.17
N VAL A 19 14.07 20.40 20.14
CA VAL A 19 14.86 19.17 20.03
C VAL A 19 16.34 19.52 19.84
N SER A 20 17.21 18.79 20.52
CA SER A 20 18.64 19.08 20.45
C SER A 20 19.22 18.66 19.10
N LYS A 21 18.73 17.56 18.53
CA LYS A 21 19.21 16.96 17.28
C LYS A 21 18.05 16.46 16.40
N GLU A 22 18.20 16.58 15.10
CA GLU A 22 17.21 16.15 14.09
C GLU A 22 16.86 14.66 14.22
N PHE A 23 17.82 13.82 14.59
CA PHE A 23 17.57 12.38 14.74
C PHE A 23 16.55 12.05 15.86
N GLU A 24 16.34 12.95 16.84
CA GLU A 24 15.31 12.74 17.88
C GLU A 24 13.90 12.83 17.28
N ILE A 25 13.72 13.70 16.27
CA ILE A 25 12.47 13.79 15.50
C ILE A 25 12.33 12.52 14.65
N HIS A 26 13.42 12.05 14.02
CA HIS A 26 13.43 10.78 13.27
C HIS A 26 12.97 9.62 14.16
N ASP A 27 13.58 9.46 15.33
CA ASP A 27 13.23 8.38 16.28
C ASP A 27 11.77 8.46 16.71
N PHE A 28 11.28 9.69 16.95
CA PHE A 28 9.90 9.90 17.35
C PHE A 28 8.91 9.55 16.24
N VAL A 29 9.13 10.06 15.02
CA VAL A 29 8.25 9.82 13.86
C VAL A 29 8.26 8.34 13.48
N GLU A 30 9.42 7.68 13.48
CA GLU A 30 9.55 6.25 13.19
C GLU A 30 8.75 5.38 14.17
N LYS A 31 8.76 5.72 15.46
CA LYS A 31 8.00 5.01 16.51
C LYS A 31 6.51 5.32 16.51
N HIS A 32 6.12 6.50 16.06
CA HIS A 32 4.78 7.05 16.20
C HIS A 32 4.20 7.52 14.87
N THR A 33 4.30 6.70 13.82
CA THR A 33 3.83 7.04 12.46
C THR A 33 2.38 7.49 12.40
N LYS A 34 1.54 7.06 13.34
CA LYS A 34 0.11 7.47 13.44
C LYS A 34 -0.08 8.99 13.56
N ILE A 35 0.93 9.74 14.03
CA ILE A 35 0.85 11.21 14.06
C ILE A 35 0.71 11.82 12.67
N LEU A 36 1.15 11.11 11.63
CA LEU A 36 1.01 11.52 10.23
C LEU A 36 -0.42 11.33 9.70
N GLY A 37 -1.33 10.82 10.56
CA GLY A 37 -2.74 10.61 10.22
C GLY A 37 -3.00 9.42 9.30
N LYS A 38 -2.03 8.49 9.19
CA LYS A 38 -2.10 7.30 8.33
C LYS A 38 -1.43 6.11 9.00
N ASP A 39 -1.88 4.91 8.64
CA ASP A 39 -1.18 3.68 8.98
C ASP A 39 0.00 3.51 8.02
N ILE A 40 1.19 3.74 8.53
CA ILE A 40 2.45 3.69 7.77
C ILE A 40 3.36 2.63 8.39
N PHE A 41 3.82 1.74 7.56
CA PHE A 41 4.80 0.73 7.88
C PHE A 41 6.19 1.18 7.39
N ILE A 42 7.09 1.55 8.30
CA ILE A 42 8.44 1.98 7.96
C ILE A 42 9.27 0.78 7.47
N ILE A 43 9.87 0.92 6.30
CA ILE A 43 10.70 -0.09 5.64
C ILE A 43 12.18 0.30 5.55
N GLY A 44 12.49 1.58 5.73
CA GLY A 44 13.86 2.08 5.69
C GLY A 44 14.04 3.38 6.45
N ARG A 45 15.24 3.57 6.98
CA ARG A 45 15.71 4.81 7.60
C ARG A 45 17.07 5.16 7.01
N GLU A 46 17.31 6.45 6.72
CA GLU A 46 18.52 6.92 6.06
C GLU A 46 18.82 6.09 4.80
N VAL A 47 17.80 5.98 3.94
CA VAL A 47 17.89 5.17 2.73
C VAL A 47 18.72 5.92 1.69
N ARG A 48 19.88 5.37 1.34
CA ARG A 48 20.79 5.99 0.38
C ARG A 48 20.24 5.86 -1.04
N THR A 49 20.12 7.00 -1.73
CA THR A 49 19.78 7.04 -3.17
C THR A 49 21.01 6.79 -4.05
N VAL A 50 20.81 6.59 -5.34
CA VAL A 50 21.92 6.42 -6.30
C VAL A 50 22.81 7.65 -6.39
N ASP A 51 22.25 8.85 -6.18
CA ASP A 51 22.98 10.12 -6.22
C ASP A 51 23.71 10.43 -4.91
N GLY A 52 23.64 9.51 -3.94
CA GLY A 52 24.33 9.62 -2.66
C GLY A 52 23.61 10.44 -1.60
N ASN A 53 22.41 10.92 -1.88
CA ASN A 53 21.51 11.54 -0.89
C ASN A 53 20.86 10.46 -0.01
N PHE A 54 20.18 10.90 1.08
CA PHE A 54 19.53 10.00 2.02
C PHE A 54 18.09 10.43 2.24
N ILE A 55 17.17 9.48 2.09
CA ILE A 55 15.77 9.61 2.51
C ILE A 55 15.72 9.34 4.01
N ASP A 56 15.22 10.27 4.81
CA ASP A 56 15.19 10.13 6.26
C ASP A 56 14.40 8.91 6.70
N LEU A 57 13.13 8.79 6.26
CA LEU A 57 12.32 7.61 6.47
C LEU A 57 11.56 7.22 5.19
N LEU A 58 11.56 5.94 4.90
CA LEU A 58 10.79 5.34 3.80
C LEU A 58 9.80 4.33 4.37
N GLY A 59 8.54 4.45 3.99
CA GLY A 59 7.47 3.56 4.45
C GLY A 59 6.55 3.10 3.33
N LEU A 60 5.59 2.25 3.70
CA LEU A 60 4.48 1.81 2.88
C LEU A 60 3.17 2.05 3.63
N ASN A 61 2.12 2.43 2.93
CA ASN A 61 0.77 2.44 3.48
C ASN A 61 0.03 1.12 3.17
N ASN A 62 -1.20 1.01 3.66
CA ASN A 62 -2.06 -0.16 3.44
C ASN A 62 -2.46 -0.40 1.97
N ASN A 63 -2.16 0.52 1.06
CA ASN A 63 -2.39 0.37 -0.38
C ASN A 63 -1.12 0.01 -1.15
N GLY A 64 0.02 -0.12 -0.45
CA GLY A 64 1.33 -0.36 -1.05
C GLY A 64 1.98 0.88 -1.67
N ASP A 65 1.40 2.08 -1.48
CA ASP A 65 2.05 3.32 -1.91
C ASP A 65 3.29 3.57 -1.04
N THR A 66 4.36 4.05 -1.65
CA THR A 66 5.53 4.46 -0.88
C THR A 66 5.30 5.80 -0.21
N ILE A 67 5.74 5.88 1.04
CA ILE A 67 5.69 7.07 1.85
C ILE A 67 7.11 7.55 2.05
N ILE A 68 7.43 8.73 1.52
CA ILE A 68 8.72 9.38 1.65
C ILE A 68 8.57 10.47 2.71
N ILE A 69 9.36 10.39 3.77
CA ILE A 69 9.30 11.34 4.88
C ILE A 69 10.66 12.02 4.97
N GLU A 70 10.65 13.34 4.79
CA GLU A 70 11.79 14.21 4.99
C GLU A 70 11.58 15.02 6.28
N ILE A 71 12.56 14.98 7.16
CA ILE A 71 12.49 15.56 8.48
C ILE A 71 13.50 16.70 8.58
N LYS A 72 13.09 17.81 9.15
CA LYS A 72 13.99 18.94 9.43
C LYS A 72 13.82 19.38 10.88
N LYS A 73 14.95 19.58 11.53
CA LYS A 73 15.00 20.34 12.76
C LYS A 73 14.75 21.81 12.42
N ASP A 74 14.19 22.57 13.32
CA ASP A 74 13.90 23.99 13.16
C ASP A 74 12.95 24.29 11.96
N GLN A 75 13.21 25.34 11.22
CA GLN A 75 12.41 25.75 10.07
C GLN A 75 12.87 25.08 8.78
N THR A 76 11.91 24.64 7.94
CA THR A 76 12.22 24.00 6.66
C THR A 76 13.04 24.91 5.74
N PRO A 77 14.15 24.42 5.14
CA PRO A 77 14.86 25.15 4.11
C PRO A 77 14.07 25.11 2.78
N ARG A 78 14.20 26.17 1.97
CA ARG A 78 13.50 26.24 0.66
C ARG A 78 13.80 25.06 -0.27
N LYS A 79 14.99 24.48 -0.18
CA LYS A 79 15.43 23.35 -1.00
C LYS A 79 14.72 22.02 -0.66
N VAL A 80 14.00 21.92 0.46
CA VAL A 80 13.35 20.68 0.89
C VAL A 80 12.33 20.17 -0.12
N ILE A 81 11.66 21.06 -0.84
CA ILE A 81 10.72 20.68 -1.92
C ILE A 81 11.44 19.97 -3.07
N ALA A 82 12.56 20.52 -3.53
CA ALA A 82 13.36 19.89 -4.60
C ALA A 82 13.89 18.52 -4.13
N GLN A 83 14.41 18.48 -2.93
CA GLN A 83 14.97 17.27 -2.31
C GLN A 83 13.93 16.12 -2.27
N ILE A 84 12.74 16.40 -1.75
CA ILE A 84 11.72 15.34 -1.63
C ILE A 84 11.16 14.90 -2.99
N LEU A 85 11.13 15.80 -4.00
CA LEU A 85 10.75 15.45 -5.37
C LEU A 85 11.81 14.59 -6.06
N GLU A 86 13.10 14.83 -5.84
CA GLU A 86 14.19 13.96 -6.31
C GLU A 86 14.05 12.54 -5.74
N TYR A 87 13.71 12.44 -4.46
CA TYR A 87 13.46 11.14 -3.83
C TYR A 87 12.25 10.42 -4.43
N ALA A 88 11.17 11.16 -4.68
CA ALA A 88 9.97 10.60 -5.30
C ALA A 88 10.27 10.10 -6.72
N GLU A 89 11.03 10.85 -7.52
CA GLU A 89 11.45 10.45 -8.85
C GLU A 89 12.30 9.18 -8.79
N TRP A 90 13.34 9.15 -7.94
CA TRP A 90 14.18 7.97 -7.76
C TRP A 90 13.38 6.74 -7.36
N ILE A 91 12.50 6.84 -6.35
CA ILE A 91 11.64 5.73 -5.90
C ILE A 91 10.72 5.27 -7.04
N SER A 92 10.13 6.20 -7.80
CA SER A 92 9.20 5.84 -8.88
C SER A 92 9.85 5.06 -10.03
N ASN A 93 11.09 5.40 -10.37
CA ASN A 93 11.79 4.83 -11.52
C ASN A 93 12.73 3.69 -11.18
N SER A 94 13.29 3.66 -9.96
CA SER A 94 14.40 2.77 -9.61
C SER A 94 13.98 1.61 -8.71
N THR A 95 12.83 1.68 -8.05
CA THR A 95 12.44 0.69 -7.05
C THR A 95 11.29 -0.18 -7.52
N GLY A 96 11.64 -1.30 -8.13
CA GLY A 96 10.71 -2.44 -8.21
C GLY A 96 10.53 -3.09 -6.82
N SER A 97 9.60 -4.01 -6.74
CA SER A 97 9.31 -4.77 -5.53
C SER A 97 10.55 -5.42 -4.89
N ASP A 98 11.50 -5.88 -5.69
CA ASP A 98 12.73 -6.50 -5.21
C ASP A 98 13.68 -5.50 -4.56
N GLU A 99 13.72 -4.26 -5.05
CA GLU A 99 14.54 -3.20 -4.46
C GLU A 99 13.99 -2.76 -3.10
N LEU A 100 12.67 -2.56 -2.99
CA LEU A 100 12.03 -2.28 -1.70
C LEU A 100 12.31 -3.40 -0.67
N ASN A 101 12.32 -4.66 -1.11
CA ASN A 101 12.66 -5.78 -0.25
C ASN A 101 14.14 -5.75 0.20
N LYS A 102 15.08 -5.34 -0.67
CA LYS A 102 16.49 -5.15 -0.31
C LYS A 102 16.66 -4.04 0.72
N ILE A 103 16.01 -2.89 0.50
CA ILE A 103 16.01 -1.76 1.44
C ILE A 103 15.50 -2.20 2.80
N ALA A 104 14.36 -2.89 2.85
CA ALA A 104 13.77 -3.37 4.08
C ALA A 104 14.64 -4.40 4.82
N LYS A 105 15.34 -5.28 4.10
CA LYS A 105 16.25 -6.30 4.69
C LYS A 105 17.42 -5.68 5.46
N ILE A 106 17.88 -4.52 5.06
CA ILE A 106 19.08 -3.92 5.67
C ILE A 106 18.84 -3.53 7.13
N LYS A 107 17.66 -3.00 7.47
CA LYS A 107 17.43 -2.41 8.81
C LYS A 107 16.14 -2.88 9.52
N HIS A 108 15.13 -3.38 8.84
CA HIS A 108 13.77 -3.51 9.43
C HIS A 108 13.17 -4.92 9.41
N LEU A 109 13.79 -5.89 8.72
CA LEU A 109 13.31 -7.27 8.67
C LEU A 109 14.10 -8.18 9.61
N THR A 110 13.77 -8.18 10.89
CA THR A 110 14.45 -9.05 11.88
C THR A 110 13.73 -10.39 12.10
N LYS A 111 12.41 -10.42 11.95
CA LYS A 111 11.58 -11.60 12.25
C LYS A 111 10.91 -12.23 11.03
N TYR A 112 10.93 -11.58 9.88
CA TYR A 112 10.22 -12.03 8.70
C TYR A 112 11.21 -12.30 7.55
N PRO A 113 11.00 -13.37 6.77
CA PRO A 113 11.93 -13.73 5.68
C PRO A 113 11.90 -12.75 4.50
N SER A 114 10.85 -11.92 4.40
CA SER A 114 10.70 -10.91 3.35
C SER A 114 9.80 -9.77 3.79
N LEU A 115 9.93 -8.63 3.11
CA LEU A 115 9.06 -7.46 3.26
C LEU A 115 7.57 -7.86 3.08
N TRP A 116 7.29 -8.69 2.09
CA TRP A 116 5.94 -9.11 1.72
C TRP A 116 5.25 -9.86 2.85
N LYS A 117 5.93 -10.79 3.49
CA LYS A 117 5.36 -11.53 4.63
C LYS A 117 5.12 -10.63 5.83
N LYS A 118 5.96 -9.65 6.06
CA LYS A 118 5.75 -8.68 7.13
C LYS A 118 4.59 -7.74 6.78
N TYR A 119 4.50 -7.29 5.53
CA TYR A 119 3.41 -6.46 5.05
C TYR A 119 2.06 -7.21 5.14
N GLU A 120 2.01 -8.48 4.70
CA GLU A 120 0.82 -9.33 4.80
C GLU A 120 0.37 -9.52 6.26
N ALA A 121 1.30 -9.65 7.19
CA ALA A 121 1.01 -9.76 8.62
C ALA A 121 0.44 -8.46 9.20
N GLU A 122 0.87 -7.29 8.70
CA GLU A 122 0.44 -5.97 9.17
C GLU A 122 -0.90 -5.56 8.55
N PHE A 123 -1.05 -5.72 7.24
CA PHE A 123 -2.17 -5.18 6.45
C PHE A 123 -3.05 -6.25 5.80
N GLY A 124 -2.67 -7.52 5.85
CA GLY A 124 -3.42 -8.63 5.28
C GLY A 124 -3.14 -8.85 3.80
N GLU A 125 -3.82 -8.17 2.90
CA GLU A 125 -3.65 -8.35 1.45
C GLU A 125 -2.38 -7.66 0.94
N ILE A 126 -1.62 -8.32 0.04
CA ILE A 126 -0.44 -7.74 -0.59
C ILE A 126 -0.86 -7.02 -1.87
N PRO A 127 -0.75 -5.68 -1.94
CA PRO A 127 -1.08 -4.92 -3.15
C PRO A 127 0.09 -4.88 -4.14
N ASP A 128 -0.11 -4.21 -5.26
CA ASP A 128 1.02 -3.72 -6.06
C ASP A 128 1.72 -2.59 -5.31
N PHE A 129 3.04 -2.71 -5.19
CA PHE A 129 3.83 -1.73 -4.45
C PHE A 129 4.30 -0.59 -5.34
N ASN A 130 4.39 0.60 -4.73
CA ASN A 130 5.01 1.79 -5.30
C ASN A 130 4.36 2.29 -6.61
N GLU A 131 3.03 2.18 -6.71
CA GLU A 131 2.32 2.79 -7.83
C GLU A 131 2.12 4.31 -7.66
N HIS A 132 2.03 4.75 -6.40
CA HIS A 132 1.99 6.16 -6.03
C HIS A 132 2.96 6.44 -4.89
N GLN A 133 3.40 7.69 -4.82
CA GLN A 133 4.24 8.19 -3.74
C GLN A 133 3.49 9.25 -2.97
N GLN A 134 3.61 9.19 -1.64
CA GLN A 134 3.13 10.24 -0.74
C GLN A 134 4.32 10.86 -0.04
N LEU A 135 4.39 12.18 -0.08
CA LEU A 135 5.54 12.96 0.35
C LEU A 135 5.20 13.69 1.63
N PHE A 136 5.95 13.44 2.71
CA PHE A 136 5.77 14.13 3.98
C PHE A 136 6.99 14.96 4.32
N ILE A 137 6.78 16.24 4.58
CA ILE A 137 7.78 17.14 5.15
C ILE A 137 7.36 17.38 6.61
N VAL A 138 8.23 16.98 7.55
CA VAL A 138 8.01 17.15 8.99
C VAL A 138 9.08 18.08 9.54
N ALA A 139 8.70 19.14 10.24
CA ALA A 139 9.63 20.09 10.84
C ALA A 139 9.04 20.74 12.09
N GLU A 140 9.86 21.40 12.91
CA GLU A 140 9.36 22.25 14.00
C GLU A 140 8.55 23.42 13.45
N LYS A 141 8.97 23.96 12.28
CA LYS A 141 8.25 25.04 11.59
C LYS A 141 8.31 24.87 10.07
N ILE A 142 7.17 25.02 9.43
CA ILE A 142 7.09 25.05 7.96
C ILE A 142 7.27 26.48 7.46
N ASP A 143 8.29 26.70 6.62
CA ASP A 143 8.52 27.99 5.97
C ASP A 143 7.33 28.36 5.08
N PRO A 144 6.86 29.64 5.07
CA PRO A 144 5.72 30.06 4.26
C PRO A 144 5.87 29.81 2.76
N ILE A 145 7.11 29.81 2.24
CA ILE A 145 7.36 29.50 0.82
C ILE A 145 7.23 28.00 0.60
N THR A 146 7.76 27.17 1.49
CA THR A 146 7.57 25.72 1.46
C THR A 146 6.10 25.37 1.51
N GLU A 147 5.32 25.98 2.41
CA GLU A 147 3.87 25.80 2.46
C GLU A 147 3.19 26.17 1.14
N LYS A 148 3.49 27.34 0.59
CA LYS A 148 2.91 27.82 -0.69
C LYS A 148 3.23 26.86 -1.83
N LEU A 149 4.48 26.39 -1.93
CA LEU A 149 4.90 25.45 -2.96
C LEU A 149 4.23 24.07 -2.78
N ALA A 150 4.17 23.56 -1.58
CA ALA A 150 3.50 22.29 -1.29
C ALA A 150 2.00 22.36 -1.64
N ARG A 151 1.30 23.46 -1.30
CA ARG A 151 -0.10 23.66 -1.71
C ARG A 151 -0.26 23.72 -3.22
N TYR A 152 0.67 24.36 -3.93
CA TYR A 152 0.67 24.39 -5.39
C TYR A 152 0.87 23.00 -5.98
N LEU A 153 1.82 22.22 -5.50
CA LEU A 153 2.07 20.85 -5.93
C LEU A 153 0.86 19.94 -5.69
N ARG A 154 0.23 20.03 -4.50
CA ARG A 154 -1.01 19.29 -4.22
C ARG A 154 -2.12 19.63 -5.19
N LYS A 155 -2.31 20.92 -5.50
CA LYS A 155 -3.31 21.36 -6.48
C LYS A 155 -3.05 20.79 -7.88
N ASN A 156 -1.79 20.45 -8.19
CA ASN A 156 -1.39 19.83 -9.46
C ASN A 156 -1.20 18.30 -9.37
N GLY A 157 -1.77 17.66 -8.36
CA GLY A 157 -1.84 16.20 -8.27
C GLY A 157 -0.66 15.51 -7.55
N ILE A 158 0.30 16.26 -7.00
CA ILE A 158 1.37 15.68 -6.18
C ILE A 158 0.86 15.51 -4.75
N ASP A 159 0.91 14.29 -4.22
CA ASP A 159 0.40 13.98 -2.88
C ASP A 159 1.43 14.33 -1.79
N ILE A 160 1.63 15.62 -1.56
CA ILE A 160 2.60 16.18 -0.60
C ILE A 160 1.88 16.76 0.62
N PHE A 161 2.45 16.49 1.80
CA PHE A 161 1.97 16.90 3.11
C PHE A 161 3.06 17.67 3.85
N CYS A 162 2.67 18.68 4.62
CA CYS A 162 3.60 19.39 5.52
C CYS A 162 3.03 19.39 6.93
N MET A 163 3.83 18.98 7.90
CA MET A 163 3.45 18.87 9.30
C MET A 163 4.44 19.62 10.18
N GLU A 164 3.93 20.42 11.11
CA GLU A 164 4.70 20.95 12.22
C GLU A 164 4.61 19.99 13.42
N LEU A 165 5.75 19.73 14.05
CA LEU A 165 5.90 18.86 15.20
C LEU A 165 6.74 19.54 16.28
N ASN A 166 6.09 19.93 17.38
CA ASN A 166 6.71 20.64 18.49
C ASN A 166 6.62 19.83 19.79
N PHE A 167 7.63 19.93 20.63
CA PHE A 167 7.68 19.26 21.92
C PHE A 167 7.63 20.26 23.05
N TYR A 168 7.03 19.86 24.17
CA TYR A 168 6.88 20.63 25.39
C TYR A 168 7.25 19.75 26.57
N GLU A 169 8.05 20.24 27.48
CA GLU A 169 8.49 19.46 28.65
C GLU A 169 8.50 20.29 29.91
N LYS A 170 8.00 19.74 31.02
CA LYS A 170 8.10 20.27 32.37
C LYS A 170 7.82 19.15 33.37
N ASN A 171 8.58 19.10 34.45
CA ASN A 171 8.39 18.19 35.59
C ASN A 171 8.27 16.70 35.13
N ASN A 172 9.14 16.24 34.24
CA ASN A 172 9.16 14.89 33.66
C ASN A 172 7.90 14.51 32.81
N HIS A 173 7.03 15.46 32.54
CA HIS A 173 5.96 15.28 31.58
C HIS A 173 6.37 15.87 30.23
N ARG A 174 6.25 15.05 29.19
CA ARG A 174 6.55 15.44 27.82
C ARG A 174 5.29 15.36 26.97
N PHE A 175 5.00 16.43 26.25
CA PHE A 175 3.91 16.50 25.29
C PHE A 175 4.46 16.76 23.90
N CYS A 176 3.74 16.28 22.91
CA CYS A 176 4.01 16.63 21.53
C CYS A 176 2.75 17.23 20.90
N LYS A 177 2.94 18.30 20.16
CA LYS A 177 1.90 18.90 19.31
C LYS A 177 2.25 18.61 17.87
N SER A 178 1.37 17.93 17.16
CA SER A 178 1.46 17.77 15.70
C SER A 178 0.37 18.58 15.02
N GLU A 179 0.74 19.33 14.01
CA GLU A 179 -0.21 20.11 13.21
C GLU A 179 0.05 19.93 11.72
N MET A 180 -0.93 19.40 10.99
CA MET A 180 -0.86 19.31 9.54
C MET A 180 -1.11 20.69 8.93
N ILE A 181 -0.09 21.32 8.37
CA ILE A 181 -0.15 22.64 7.73
C ILE A 181 -0.66 22.54 6.30
N VAL A 182 -0.18 21.52 5.55
CA VAL A 182 -0.62 21.22 4.19
C VAL A 182 -1.10 19.77 4.15
N GLY A 183 -2.30 19.54 3.61
CA GLY A 183 -2.88 18.20 3.51
C GLY A 183 -4.07 17.94 4.43
N LYS A 184 -4.54 18.93 5.19
CA LYS A 184 -5.86 18.90 5.87
C LYS A 184 -7.01 18.90 4.87
N GLU A 185 -6.82 19.62 3.76
CA GLU A 185 -7.78 19.61 2.66
C GLU A 185 -7.64 18.26 1.94
N LYS A 186 -8.75 17.64 1.58
CA LYS A 186 -8.69 16.55 0.60
C LYS A 186 -7.89 17.09 -0.58
N ALA A 187 -6.81 16.42 -0.96
CA ALA A 187 -6.11 16.79 -2.17
C ALA A 187 -7.17 16.93 -3.25
N VAL A 188 -7.14 18.05 -3.98
CA VAL A 188 -7.78 18.10 -5.30
C VAL A 188 -6.83 17.31 -6.20
N ILE A 189 -6.77 16.02 -5.94
CA ILE A 189 -6.22 15.08 -6.89
C ILE A 189 -7.21 15.18 -8.04
N PRO A 190 -6.78 15.42 -9.26
CA PRO A 190 -7.67 15.21 -10.38
C PRO A 190 -8.16 13.77 -10.25
N ASP A 191 -9.29 13.61 -9.58
CA ASP A 191 -10.10 12.39 -9.46
C ASP A 191 -9.36 11.03 -9.26
N SER A 192 -8.27 10.98 -8.50
CA SER A 192 -7.77 9.75 -7.89
C SER A 192 -8.28 9.69 -6.45
N THR A 193 -9.59 9.80 -6.31
CA THR A 193 -10.23 9.74 -5.01
C THR A 193 -10.23 8.31 -4.51
N TYR A 194 -9.64 8.09 -3.35
CA TYR A 194 -10.05 7.04 -2.43
C TYR A 194 -11.49 7.34 -1.97
N ASN A 195 -12.42 7.15 -2.86
CA ASN A 195 -13.84 7.18 -2.54
C ASN A 195 -14.23 5.72 -2.31
N THR A 196 -14.61 5.38 -1.09
CA THR A 196 -15.15 4.05 -0.74
C THR A 196 -16.39 3.68 -1.55
N ASP A 197 -16.96 4.63 -2.30
CA ASP A 197 -18.15 4.48 -3.13
C ASP A 197 -17.88 4.58 -4.65
N VAL A 198 -16.65 4.48 -5.11
CA VAL A 198 -16.34 4.47 -6.55
C VAL A 198 -16.63 3.07 -7.10
N ASN A 199 -17.63 2.97 -7.96
CA ASN A 199 -17.80 1.81 -8.82
C ASN A 199 -16.69 1.84 -9.89
N TYR A 200 -15.66 1.04 -9.70
CA TYR A 200 -14.64 0.81 -10.71
C TYR A 200 -15.24 -0.02 -11.84
N ASP A 201 -14.83 0.30 -13.08
CA ASP A 201 -15.22 -0.41 -14.29
C ASP A 201 -14.09 -0.34 -15.34
N TRP A 202 -14.33 -0.86 -16.52
CA TRP A 202 -13.36 -0.81 -17.61
C TRP A 202 -13.03 0.62 -18.07
N LYS A 203 -13.98 1.55 -17.94
CA LYS A 203 -13.79 2.95 -18.28
C LYS A 203 -12.79 3.63 -17.31
N HIS A 204 -12.83 3.25 -16.03
CA HIS A 204 -11.82 3.69 -15.06
C HIS A 204 -10.41 3.33 -15.52
N TYR A 205 -10.20 2.11 -16.04
CA TYR A 205 -8.87 1.68 -16.46
C TYR A 205 -8.36 2.41 -17.70
N SER A 206 -9.21 2.72 -18.70
CA SER A 206 -8.79 3.51 -19.86
C SER A 206 -8.53 4.98 -19.50
N GLU A 207 -9.45 5.62 -18.77
CA GLU A 207 -9.41 7.05 -18.51
C GLU A 207 -8.46 7.45 -17.38
N ARG A 208 -8.33 6.60 -16.36
CA ARG A 208 -7.59 6.93 -15.13
C ARG A 208 -6.27 6.19 -15.00
N ARG A 209 -6.17 4.98 -15.56
CA ARG A 209 -4.97 4.16 -15.50
C ARG A 209 -4.17 4.16 -16.81
N GLY A 210 -4.72 4.74 -17.87
CA GLY A 210 -4.08 4.82 -19.17
C GLY A 210 -3.89 3.45 -19.85
N TRP A 211 -4.70 2.45 -19.49
CA TRP A 211 -4.65 1.15 -20.15
C TRP A 211 -5.13 1.29 -21.59
N SER A 212 -4.46 0.61 -22.52
CA SER A 212 -4.83 0.67 -23.92
C SER A 212 -6.19 0.03 -24.18
N ASP A 213 -6.94 0.59 -25.13
CA ASP A 213 -8.24 0.02 -25.54
C ASP A 213 -8.09 -1.40 -26.07
N GLU A 214 -6.97 -1.72 -26.68
CA GLU A 214 -6.66 -3.07 -27.15
C GLU A 214 -6.52 -4.05 -25.98
N SER A 215 -5.72 -3.71 -24.96
CA SER A 215 -5.57 -4.54 -23.76
C SER A 215 -6.89 -4.71 -23.02
N ILE A 216 -7.65 -3.64 -22.87
CA ILE A 216 -8.98 -3.69 -22.24
C ILE A 216 -9.92 -4.61 -23.01
N SER A 217 -9.94 -4.52 -24.34
CA SER A 217 -10.78 -5.39 -25.19
C SER A 217 -10.43 -6.86 -25.02
N LYS A 218 -9.13 -7.18 -24.96
CA LYS A 218 -8.65 -8.56 -24.73
C LYS A 218 -9.00 -9.07 -23.34
N MET A 219 -8.81 -8.22 -22.32
CA MET A 219 -9.17 -8.58 -20.93
C MET A 219 -10.68 -8.79 -20.76
N LYS A 220 -11.52 -7.95 -21.37
CA LYS A 220 -12.98 -8.16 -21.40
C LYS A 220 -13.34 -9.49 -21.99
N LYS A 221 -12.81 -9.82 -23.18
CA LYS A 221 -13.05 -11.11 -23.83
C LYS A 221 -12.65 -12.27 -22.94
N PHE A 222 -11.47 -12.19 -22.31
CA PHE A 222 -11.01 -13.23 -21.40
C PHE A 222 -11.95 -13.40 -20.18
N VAL A 223 -12.39 -12.29 -19.59
CA VAL A 223 -13.35 -12.32 -18.47
C VAL A 223 -14.66 -12.97 -18.89
N ASP A 224 -15.21 -12.61 -20.06
CA ASP A 224 -16.44 -13.20 -20.58
C ASP A 224 -16.27 -14.71 -20.79
N GLU A 225 -15.16 -15.16 -21.38
CA GLU A 225 -14.84 -16.58 -21.54
C GLU A 225 -14.75 -17.33 -20.21
N VAL A 226 -14.15 -16.73 -19.16
CA VAL A 226 -14.09 -17.34 -17.82
C VAL A 226 -15.49 -17.41 -17.20
N MET A 227 -16.32 -16.40 -17.38
CA MET A 227 -17.69 -16.42 -16.86
C MET A 227 -18.56 -17.45 -17.59
N GLU A 228 -18.37 -17.65 -18.89
CA GLU A 228 -19.01 -18.75 -19.64
C GLU A 228 -18.57 -20.12 -19.10
N LEU A 229 -17.28 -20.34 -18.90
CA LEU A 229 -16.74 -21.54 -18.24
C LEU A 229 -17.34 -21.75 -16.86
N SER A 230 -17.42 -20.68 -16.07
CA SER A 230 -18.02 -20.70 -14.73
C SER A 230 -19.46 -21.21 -14.75
N ASN A 231 -20.24 -20.79 -15.72
CA ASN A 231 -21.62 -21.27 -15.90
C ASN A 231 -21.67 -22.78 -16.31
N GLN A 232 -20.79 -23.20 -17.23
CA GLN A 232 -20.71 -24.59 -17.69
C GLN A 232 -20.28 -25.54 -16.58
N GLU A 233 -19.26 -25.16 -15.81
CA GLU A 233 -18.69 -25.97 -14.73
C GLU A 233 -19.40 -25.76 -13.37
N LYS A 234 -20.45 -24.93 -13.34
CA LYS A 234 -21.20 -24.57 -12.12
C LYS A 234 -20.33 -23.95 -11.04
N TRP A 235 -19.29 -23.23 -11.44
CA TRP A 235 -18.51 -22.40 -10.52
C TRP A 235 -19.33 -21.20 -10.08
N ASN A 236 -19.07 -20.74 -8.88
CA ASN A 236 -19.80 -19.61 -8.31
C ASN A 236 -18.88 -18.39 -8.24
N LEU A 237 -18.66 -17.76 -9.41
CA LEU A 237 -17.73 -16.67 -9.60
C LEU A 237 -18.43 -15.33 -9.79
N ASP A 238 -17.75 -14.26 -9.39
CA ASP A 238 -18.12 -12.88 -9.61
C ASP A 238 -16.93 -12.08 -10.18
N ILE A 239 -17.23 -10.98 -10.88
CA ILE A 239 -16.23 -10.03 -11.35
C ILE A 239 -16.13 -8.91 -10.32
N LYS A 240 -14.92 -8.57 -9.91
CA LYS A 240 -14.64 -7.45 -9.02
C LYS A 240 -13.68 -6.48 -9.71
N PHE A 241 -14.13 -5.27 -9.90
CA PHE A 241 -13.28 -4.15 -10.30
C PHE A 241 -12.67 -3.50 -9.06
N ASN A 242 -11.37 -3.39 -9.05
CA ASN A 242 -10.61 -2.65 -8.04
C ASN A 242 -9.98 -1.41 -8.67
N GLN A 243 -9.43 -0.55 -7.88
CA GLN A 243 -8.72 0.63 -8.40
C GLN A 243 -7.62 0.27 -9.42
N ARG A 244 -6.95 -0.86 -9.27
CA ARG A 244 -5.71 -1.21 -9.97
C ARG A 244 -5.80 -2.44 -10.87
N TYR A 245 -6.83 -3.26 -10.72
CA TYR A 245 -6.97 -4.52 -11.45
C TYR A 245 -8.43 -4.99 -11.50
N CYS A 246 -8.75 -5.77 -12.51
CA CYS A 246 -9.99 -6.53 -12.58
C CYS A 246 -9.72 -7.93 -12.03
N ALA A 247 -10.50 -8.39 -11.06
CA ALA A 247 -10.40 -9.74 -10.51
C ALA A 247 -11.62 -10.59 -10.85
N ILE A 248 -11.38 -11.88 -11.02
CA ILE A 248 -12.39 -12.92 -11.00
C ILE A 248 -12.28 -13.62 -9.67
N GLN A 249 -13.33 -13.59 -8.88
CA GLN A 249 -13.33 -14.06 -7.49
C GLN A 249 -14.47 -15.02 -7.21
N THR A 250 -14.31 -15.84 -6.16
CA THR A 250 -15.42 -16.62 -5.60
C THR A 250 -16.40 -15.70 -4.87
N LYS A 251 -17.64 -16.10 -4.64
CA LYS A 251 -18.58 -15.36 -3.79
C LYS A 251 -18.08 -15.16 -2.35
N SER A 252 -17.13 -15.95 -1.91
CA SER A 252 -16.46 -15.78 -0.62
C SER A 252 -15.30 -14.79 -0.69
N LYS A 253 -15.17 -14.02 -1.78
CA LYS A 253 -14.21 -12.93 -2.00
C LYS A 253 -12.74 -13.37 -2.14
N TYR A 254 -12.47 -14.62 -2.55
CA TYR A 254 -11.11 -15.06 -2.90
C TYR A 254 -10.86 -14.87 -4.39
N ASN A 255 -9.80 -14.15 -4.75
CA ASN A 255 -9.41 -13.92 -6.13
C ASN A 255 -8.81 -15.20 -6.72
N ILE A 256 -9.43 -15.71 -7.80
CA ILE A 256 -8.90 -16.81 -8.60
C ILE A 256 -7.88 -16.27 -9.58
N CYS A 257 -8.24 -15.18 -10.26
CA CYS A 257 -7.43 -14.56 -11.29
C CYS A 257 -7.56 -13.05 -11.19
N ALA A 258 -6.46 -12.32 -11.38
CA ALA A 258 -6.45 -10.87 -11.49
C ALA A 258 -5.81 -10.45 -12.83
N LEU A 259 -6.36 -9.41 -13.44
CA LEU A 259 -5.96 -8.88 -14.72
C LEU A 259 -5.59 -7.41 -14.60
N LYS A 260 -4.46 -7.03 -15.15
CA LYS A 260 -4.02 -5.64 -15.24
C LYS A 260 -3.10 -5.41 -16.42
N GLU A 261 -2.97 -4.16 -16.87
CA GLU A 261 -1.95 -3.79 -17.84
C GLU A 261 -0.74 -3.20 -17.13
N ARG A 262 0.45 -3.61 -17.54
CA ARG A 262 1.73 -3.05 -17.08
C ARG A 262 2.71 -2.94 -18.24
N ASN A 263 3.23 -1.72 -18.46
CA ASN A 263 4.21 -1.46 -19.52
C ASN A 263 3.74 -1.97 -20.91
N GLY A 264 2.46 -1.78 -21.23
CA GLY A 264 1.87 -2.22 -22.49
C GLY A 264 1.64 -3.74 -22.61
N LEU A 265 1.84 -4.50 -21.53
CA LEU A 265 1.57 -5.94 -21.49
C LEU A 265 0.40 -6.25 -20.55
N ILE A 266 -0.42 -7.19 -20.93
CA ILE A 266 -1.50 -7.73 -20.09
C ILE A 266 -0.87 -8.72 -19.12
N ARG A 267 -1.06 -8.48 -17.84
CA ARG A 267 -0.66 -9.39 -16.78
C ARG A 267 -1.83 -10.18 -16.27
N ILE A 268 -1.67 -11.49 -16.21
CA ILE A 268 -2.57 -12.43 -15.55
C ILE A 268 -1.87 -12.91 -14.29
N GLU A 269 -2.52 -12.79 -13.14
CA GLU A 269 -2.03 -13.24 -11.85
C GLU A 269 -2.97 -14.25 -11.22
N PHE A 270 -2.42 -15.20 -10.48
CA PHE A 270 -3.18 -16.18 -9.72
C PHE A 270 -2.93 -16.00 -8.21
N PRO A 271 -3.59 -15.02 -7.54
CA PRO A 271 -3.30 -14.65 -6.15
C PRO A 271 -3.49 -15.79 -5.16
N SER A 272 -4.34 -16.76 -5.49
CA SER A 272 -4.59 -17.93 -4.65
C SER A 272 -3.63 -19.10 -4.92
N PHE A 273 -2.75 -19.01 -5.92
CA PHE A 273 -1.78 -20.05 -6.24
C PHE A 273 -0.42 -19.71 -5.63
N ARG A 274 -0.28 -19.99 -4.33
CA ARG A 274 0.83 -19.53 -3.49
C ARG A 274 1.93 -20.58 -3.27
N ASN A 275 1.99 -21.64 -4.06
CA ASN A 275 3.08 -22.62 -4.00
C ASN A 275 4.10 -22.35 -5.12
N LYS A 276 5.30 -21.90 -4.73
CA LYS A 276 6.39 -21.60 -5.67
C LYS A 276 6.94 -22.83 -6.38
N ASP A 277 6.89 -23.97 -5.71
CA ASP A 277 7.45 -25.24 -6.22
C ASP A 277 6.48 -25.95 -7.19
N GLU A 278 5.27 -25.44 -7.34
CA GLU A 278 4.25 -25.98 -8.22
C GLU A 278 3.84 -24.93 -9.26
N PRO A 279 4.58 -24.77 -10.38
CA PRO A 279 4.16 -23.88 -11.46
C PRO A 279 2.82 -24.30 -12.08
N PRO A 280 2.05 -23.37 -12.65
CA PRO A 280 0.89 -23.71 -13.45
C PRO A 280 1.29 -24.61 -14.60
N GLU A 281 0.64 -25.77 -14.73
CA GLU A 281 0.87 -26.72 -15.81
C GLU A 281 0.35 -26.15 -17.14
N SER A 282 1.23 -25.58 -17.96
CA SER A 282 0.89 -25.11 -19.32
C SER A 282 2.17 -24.77 -20.09
N ASP A 283 2.07 -24.69 -21.42
CA ASP A 283 3.14 -24.24 -22.31
C ASP A 283 3.38 -22.73 -22.26
N LEU A 284 2.66 -22.01 -21.37
CA LEU A 284 2.75 -20.57 -21.22
C LEU A 284 3.86 -20.20 -20.24
N ASN A 285 4.50 -19.06 -20.49
CA ASN A 285 5.62 -18.57 -19.66
C ASN A 285 5.13 -17.93 -18.36
N TRP A 286 4.81 -18.76 -17.36
CA TRP A 286 4.49 -18.31 -16.01
C TRP A 286 5.76 -18.07 -15.22
N LYS A 287 5.77 -17.00 -14.45
CA LYS A 287 6.87 -16.63 -13.55
C LYS A 287 6.36 -16.47 -12.13
N TRP A 288 7.13 -16.95 -11.18
CA TRP A 288 6.84 -16.67 -9.79
C TRP A 288 7.17 -15.21 -9.44
N SER A 289 6.24 -14.53 -8.82
CA SER A 289 6.45 -13.20 -8.26
C SER A 289 6.77 -13.30 -6.78
N GLU A 290 8.00 -12.98 -6.41
CA GLU A 290 8.39 -12.93 -4.99
C GLU A 290 7.66 -11.82 -4.22
N SER A 291 7.26 -10.76 -4.89
CA SER A 291 6.54 -9.63 -4.29
C SER A 291 5.06 -9.90 -4.09
N GLN A 292 4.43 -10.55 -5.05
CA GLN A 292 2.99 -10.85 -4.99
C GLN A 292 2.72 -12.23 -4.39
N TYR A 293 3.75 -13.03 -4.17
CA TYR A 293 3.64 -14.41 -3.69
C TYR A 293 2.62 -15.25 -4.51
N CYS A 294 2.69 -15.08 -5.82
CA CYS A 294 1.81 -15.82 -6.73
C CYS A 294 2.48 -16.02 -8.09
N TRP A 295 1.92 -16.92 -8.87
CA TRP A 295 2.29 -17.11 -10.28
C TRP A 295 1.64 -16.03 -11.14
N GLN A 296 2.40 -15.50 -12.11
CA GLN A 296 1.96 -14.48 -13.05
C GLN A 296 2.53 -14.70 -14.45
N GLY A 297 1.78 -14.29 -15.46
CA GLY A 297 2.21 -14.23 -16.85
C GLY A 297 2.02 -12.84 -17.44
N ASN A 298 2.97 -12.35 -18.25
CA ASN A 298 2.84 -11.10 -18.98
C ASN A 298 2.75 -11.41 -20.48
N PHE A 299 1.73 -10.91 -21.13
CA PHE A 299 1.39 -11.22 -22.50
C PHE A 299 1.16 -9.95 -23.31
N SER A 300 1.64 -9.91 -24.55
CA SER A 300 1.11 -8.93 -25.50
C SER A 300 -0.37 -9.21 -25.77
N SER A 301 -1.10 -8.21 -26.29
CA SER A 301 -2.51 -8.38 -26.60
C SER A 301 -2.79 -9.57 -27.55
N ASN A 302 -1.84 -9.88 -28.44
CA ASN A 302 -1.96 -10.97 -29.41
C ASN A 302 -1.59 -12.34 -28.83
N GLU A 303 -0.80 -12.39 -27.75
CA GLU A 303 -0.34 -13.62 -27.12
C GLU A 303 -1.13 -13.98 -25.86
N MET A 304 -2.07 -13.12 -25.45
CA MET A 304 -2.90 -13.38 -24.27
C MET A 304 -3.68 -14.70 -24.45
N PRO A 305 -3.52 -15.67 -23.52
CA PRO A 305 -4.24 -16.94 -23.62
C PRO A 305 -5.75 -16.75 -23.52
N SER A 306 -6.51 -17.61 -24.18
CA SER A 306 -7.94 -17.71 -23.92
C SER A 306 -8.20 -18.42 -22.59
N ALA A 307 -9.37 -18.22 -22.01
CA ALA A 307 -9.75 -18.93 -20.78
C ALA A 307 -9.76 -20.46 -20.97
N LYS A 308 -10.05 -20.95 -22.19
CA LYS A 308 -10.01 -22.38 -22.53
C LYS A 308 -8.59 -22.95 -22.42
N ASN A 309 -7.55 -22.20 -22.81
CA ASN A 309 -6.16 -22.64 -22.76
C ASN A 309 -5.69 -22.87 -21.31
N ILE A 310 -6.26 -22.14 -20.34
CA ILE A 310 -5.89 -22.21 -18.92
C ILE A 310 -7.02 -22.78 -18.04
N LYS A 311 -8.03 -23.42 -18.64
CA LYS A 311 -9.18 -23.98 -17.91
C LYS A 311 -8.74 -24.89 -16.76
N HIS A 312 -7.76 -25.76 -16.99
CA HIS A 312 -7.26 -26.68 -15.97
C HIS A 312 -6.64 -25.96 -14.78
N ILE A 313 -5.95 -24.82 -14.99
CA ILE A 313 -5.40 -23.97 -13.91
C ILE A 313 -6.55 -23.37 -13.11
N LEU A 314 -7.54 -22.78 -13.80
CA LEU A 314 -8.71 -22.18 -13.15
C LEU A 314 -9.51 -23.20 -12.33
N THR A 315 -9.68 -24.42 -12.87
CA THR A 315 -10.34 -25.54 -12.17
C THR A 315 -9.57 -25.91 -10.88
N LYS A 316 -8.25 -26.14 -11.01
CA LYS A 316 -7.39 -26.47 -9.85
C LYS A 316 -7.48 -25.41 -8.76
N LEU A 317 -7.49 -24.13 -9.14
CA LEU A 317 -7.61 -23.01 -8.20
C LEU A 317 -8.99 -22.95 -7.53
N TYR A 318 -10.05 -23.10 -8.31
CA TYR A 318 -11.41 -23.09 -7.77
C TYR A 318 -11.64 -24.24 -6.78
N ASP A 319 -11.24 -25.45 -7.12
CA ASP A 319 -11.36 -26.64 -6.26
C ASP A 319 -10.52 -26.52 -4.99
N GLY A 320 -9.31 -25.99 -5.12
CA GLY A 320 -8.44 -25.75 -3.98
C GLY A 320 -9.04 -24.78 -2.95
N LEU A 321 -9.56 -23.65 -3.44
CA LEU A 321 -10.21 -22.64 -2.61
C LEU A 321 -11.47 -23.15 -1.94
N THR A 322 -12.28 -23.92 -2.63
CA THR A 322 -13.53 -24.48 -2.08
C THR A 322 -13.24 -25.45 -0.94
N LYS A 323 -12.21 -26.29 -1.07
CA LYS A 323 -11.76 -27.20 0.01
C LYS A 323 -11.24 -26.44 1.22
N GLU A 324 -10.43 -25.40 1.02
CA GLU A 324 -9.90 -24.58 2.11
C GLU A 324 -11.00 -23.80 2.85
N GLN A 325 -11.99 -23.29 2.13
CA GLN A 325 -13.16 -22.61 2.70
C GLN A 325 -13.98 -23.57 3.59
N LEU A 326 -14.19 -24.80 3.15
CA LEU A 326 -14.87 -25.81 3.94
C LEU A 326 -14.09 -26.13 5.22
N LYS A 327 -12.76 -26.27 5.13
CA LYS A 327 -11.90 -26.52 6.28
C LYS A 327 -11.98 -25.40 7.30
N LYS A 328 -11.82 -24.13 6.90
CA LYS A 328 -11.94 -22.94 7.76
C LYS A 328 -13.33 -22.82 8.41
N LYS A 329 -14.40 -23.19 7.69
CA LYS A 329 -15.76 -23.20 8.24
C LYS A 329 -15.95 -24.27 9.32
N HIS A 330 -15.32 -25.43 9.17
CA HIS A 330 -15.33 -26.50 10.19
C HIS A 330 -14.52 -26.10 11.43
N GLU A 331 -13.34 -25.49 11.26
CA GLU A 331 -12.50 -24.99 12.33
C GLU A 331 -13.25 -23.93 13.18
N LYS A 332 -13.83 -22.92 12.56
CA LYS A 332 -14.65 -21.89 13.26
C LYS A 332 -15.87 -22.47 13.98
N ARG A 333 -16.50 -23.53 13.44
CA ARG A 333 -17.59 -24.22 14.14
C ARG A 333 -17.09 -24.99 15.38
N ALA A 334 -15.94 -25.65 15.28
CA ALA A 334 -15.32 -26.36 16.39
C ALA A 334 -14.93 -25.41 17.52
N GLU A 335 -14.31 -24.26 17.20
CA GLU A 335 -13.98 -23.20 18.16
C GLU A 335 -15.23 -22.66 18.88
N LYS A 336 -16.29 -22.37 18.14
CA LYS A 336 -17.55 -21.87 18.71
C LYS A 336 -18.23 -22.89 19.64
N VAL A 337 -18.13 -24.19 19.33
CA VAL A 337 -18.64 -25.27 20.20
C VAL A 337 -17.81 -25.37 21.50
N VAL A 338 -16.50 -25.18 21.44
CA VAL A 338 -15.62 -25.18 22.62
C VAL A 338 -15.91 -23.96 23.50
N GLU A 339 -16.11 -22.75 22.91
CA GLU A 339 -16.49 -21.55 23.67
C GLU A 339 -17.85 -21.70 24.38
N THR A 340 -18.85 -22.24 23.66
CA THR A 340 -20.19 -22.45 24.21
C THR A 340 -20.16 -23.48 25.36
N ARG A 341 -19.30 -24.50 25.29
CA ARG A 341 -19.11 -25.46 26.38
C ARG A 341 -18.43 -24.84 27.59
N LYS A 342 -17.45 -23.95 27.41
CA LYS A 342 -16.80 -23.21 28.50
C LYS A 342 -17.70 -22.19 29.18
N SER A 343 -18.68 -21.59 28.47
CA SER A 343 -19.65 -20.66 29.04
C SER A 343 -20.77 -21.35 29.81
N ASN A 344 -21.09 -22.61 29.51
CA ASN A 344 -22.11 -23.40 30.22
C ASN A 344 -21.56 -24.19 31.43
N THR A 345 -20.26 -24.03 31.71
CA THR A 345 -19.60 -24.71 32.86
C THR A 345 -19.19 -23.71 33.96
N LYS A 346 -19.64 -22.46 33.83
CA LYS A 346 -19.59 -21.44 34.89
C LYS A 346 -21.01 -21.13 35.35
#